data_be3aac4c3b5b09d50141423b516dd32e
#
_entry.id   be3aac4c3b5b09d50141423b516dd32e
#
_cell.length_a   1.000
_cell.length_b   1.000
_cell.length_c   1.000
_cell.angle_alpha   90.00
_cell.angle_beta   90.00
_cell.angle_gamma   90.00
#
_symmetry.space_group_name_H-M   'P 1'
#
loop_
_entity.id
_entity.type
_entity.pdbx_description
1 polymer ?
#
loop_
_entity_poly.entity_id
_entity_poly.type
_entity_poly.pdbx_seq_one_letter_code
_entity_poly.pdbx_strand_id
1 'polypeptide(L)'
;RYLDFQLKKQEFDMDLSDERQPLATPGTGSTLTLSDKFSLKELTEQQEDIKEEDMKFSANFKASLNNGAKLKFGAKVVRKTKEKEIDFYEYTPKDEDAFMTNSLKNTVDQSTDKFMPSDKYQVGTFASKEYVGGLNLNDASQFDKEQVQAELAENFEARETVSSGYVRFDHKFASDINLMAGLRMEHTSLRYTGRNYDDETDKTTKTGRMTNSYVNFLPSILVKWDVNDDFKIRGSYTQTLSRPKYSALVPSVNINRGDNEIKIGNSDLKPTISYNFDLSADYYFKSVGLVSAGFFYKKIDDFIVDQVLTNYEYQGTEYTRFTQPKNAGNANLWGLEFSYQRDFGFIAPALKYVGFYGTYTYTHSRVEDFNFEGRENESGLSLPGSPEHTANASLYFEKGGLNVRLSYN
;
A
#
# COMPACT_ATOMS: atom_id res chain seq x y z
N ARG A 1 9.96 -12.09 -17.33
CA ARG A 1 11.21 -12.84 -17.36
C ARG A 1 12.25 -12.16 -16.49
N TYR A 2 13.00 -12.94 -15.76
CA TYR A 2 14.06 -12.50 -14.89
C TYR A 2 15.30 -13.33 -15.14
N LEU A 3 16.46 -12.71 -15.18
CA LEU A 3 17.76 -13.35 -15.39
C LEU A 3 18.72 -12.79 -14.35
N ASP A 4 19.23 -13.64 -13.48
CA ASP A 4 20.18 -13.29 -12.42
C ASP A 4 21.47 -14.09 -12.56
N PHE A 5 22.58 -13.40 -12.29
CA PHE A 5 23.90 -13.97 -12.26
C PHE A 5 24.53 -13.79 -10.89
N GLN A 6 25.29 -14.77 -10.45
CA GLN A 6 25.97 -14.74 -9.16
C GLN A 6 27.47 -14.90 -9.32
N LEU A 7 28.19 -14.29 -8.39
CA LEU A 7 29.60 -14.48 -8.21
C LEU A 7 29.86 -14.85 -6.76
N LYS A 8 30.29 -16.09 -6.50
CA LYS A 8 30.51 -16.64 -5.15
C LYS A 8 31.88 -16.29 -4.60
N LYS A 9 32.00 -16.25 -3.25
CA LYS A 9 33.27 -16.09 -2.51
C LYS A 9 34.02 -14.80 -2.89
N GLN A 10 33.30 -13.68 -2.88
CA GLN A 10 33.88 -12.37 -3.14
C GLN A 10 34.31 -11.69 -1.85
N GLU A 11 35.44 -10.99 -1.92
CA GLU A 11 35.93 -10.15 -0.83
C GLU A 11 35.68 -8.68 -1.16
N PHE A 12 35.17 -7.94 -0.21
CA PHE A 12 34.94 -6.50 -0.32
C PHE A 12 35.47 -5.78 0.90
N ASP A 13 36.13 -4.66 0.67
CA ASP A 13 36.43 -3.68 1.69
C ASP A 13 35.22 -2.75 1.81
N MET A 14 34.70 -2.60 3.03
CA MET A 14 33.55 -1.75 3.32
C MET A 14 34.01 -0.45 3.97
N ASP A 15 33.82 0.67 3.28
CA ASP A 15 33.97 2.01 3.84
C ASP A 15 32.62 2.47 4.39
N LEU A 16 32.53 2.57 5.70
CA LEU A 16 31.36 3.04 6.46
C LEU A 16 31.57 4.42 7.08
N SER A 17 32.59 5.16 6.63
CA SER A 17 32.89 6.52 7.15
C SER A 17 31.75 7.51 6.93
N ASP A 18 30.94 7.30 5.90
CA ASP A 18 29.66 7.96 5.69
C ASP A 18 28.53 6.90 5.77
N GLU A 19 27.84 6.83 6.91
CA GLU A 19 26.75 5.87 7.13
C GLU A 19 25.59 6.01 6.14
N ARG A 20 25.45 7.18 5.50
CA ARG A 20 24.43 7.43 4.47
C ARG A 20 24.86 6.94 3.08
N GLN A 21 26.15 6.74 2.89
CA GLN A 21 26.75 6.34 1.61
C GLN A 21 27.85 5.29 1.82
N PRO A 22 27.52 4.10 2.36
CA PRO A 22 28.49 3.02 2.52
C PRO A 22 29.06 2.61 1.14
N LEU A 23 30.36 2.41 1.04
CA LEU A 23 31.02 2.05 -0.21
C LEU A 23 31.65 0.66 -0.08
N ALA A 24 31.28 -0.26 -1.00
CA ALA A 24 31.93 -1.54 -1.16
C ALA A 24 32.97 -1.49 -2.28
N THR A 25 34.21 -1.75 -1.95
CA THR A 25 35.32 -1.82 -2.94
C THR A 25 35.73 -3.28 -3.11
N PRO A 26 35.74 -3.82 -4.35
CA PRO A 26 36.14 -5.20 -4.59
C PRO A 26 37.61 -5.45 -4.21
N GLY A 27 37.83 -6.49 -3.42
CA GLY A 27 39.18 -7.00 -3.14
C GLY A 27 39.84 -7.64 -4.35
N THR A 28 41.08 -8.13 -4.18
CA THR A 28 41.84 -8.73 -5.27
C THR A 28 41.12 -9.95 -5.86
N GLY A 29 40.80 -9.89 -7.15
CA GLY A 29 40.11 -10.96 -7.87
C GLY A 29 38.58 -10.88 -7.82
N SER A 30 38.01 -9.96 -7.02
CA SER A 30 36.58 -9.64 -6.95
C SER A 30 36.21 -8.57 -7.98
N THR A 31 34.93 -8.49 -8.33
CA THR A 31 34.39 -7.46 -9.24
C THR A 31 32.93 -7.18 -8.96
N LEU A 32 32.49 -5.94 -9.19
CA LEU A 32 31.08 -5.52 -9.18
C LEU A 32 30.46 -5.54 -10.58
N THR A 33 31.29 -5.75 -11.62
CA THR A 33 30.83 -5.72 -13.01
C THR A 33 30.65 -7.13 -13.55
N LEU A 34 29.53 -7.39 -14.23
CA LEU A 34 29.23 -8.65 -14.88
C LEU A 34 30.36 -9.07 -15.82
N SER A 35 30.87 -10.27 -15.65
CA SER A 35 32.02 -10.81 -16.40
C SER A 35 31.90 -12.34 -16.53
N ASP A 36 32.87 -12.95 -17.20
CA ASP A 36 33.02 -14.42 -17.36
C ASP A 36 33.26 -15.18 -16.04
N LYS A 37 33.47 -14.48 -14.95
CA LYS A 37 33.58 -15.09 -13.61
C LYS A 37 32.21 -15.37 -12.96
N PHE A 38 31.14 -14.81 -13.50
CA PHE A 38 29.78 -15.04 -12.99
C PHE A 38 29.26 -16.38 -13.55
N SER A 39 28.42 -17.03 -12.78
CA SER A 39 27.57 -18.15 -13.19
C SER A 39 26.10 -17.75 -13.20
N LEU A 40 25.33 -18.50 -13.95
CA LEU A 40 23.88 -18.37 -13.89
C LEU A 40 23.38 -18.68 -12.45
N LYS A 41 22.57 -17.81 -11.89
CA LYS A 41 21.87 -18.07 -10.63
C LYS A 41 20.44 -18.49 -10.89
N GLU A 42 19.74 -17.74 -11.75
CA GLU A 42 18.32 -17.93 -11.99
C GLU A 42 17.93 -17.41 -13.38
N LEU A 43 17.10 -18.17 -14.08
CA LEU A 43 16.40 -17.74 -15.28
C LEU A 43 14.93 -18.15 -15.13
N THR A 44 14.03 -17.18 -14.93
CA THR A 44 12.63 -17.45 -14.65
C THR A 44 11.69 -16.68 -15.57
N GLU A 45 10.49 -17.21 -15.71
CA GLU A 45 9.37 -16.56 -16.37
C GLU A 45 8.14 -16.66 -15.49
N GLN A 46 7.58 -15.51 -15.12
CA GLN A 46 6.32 -15.40 -14.40
C GLN A 46 5.26 -14.82 -15.32
N GLN A 47 4.10 -15.44 -15.31
CA GLN A 47 2.86 -14.89 -15.82
C GLN A 47 1.87 -14.79 -14.68
N GLU A 48 1.32 -13.59 -14.47
CA GLU A 48 0.31 -13.34 -13.44
C GLU A 48 -0.96 -12.83 -14.12
N ASP A 49 -2.06 -13.56 -13.93
CA ASP A 49 -3.38 -13.19 -14.38
C ASP A 49 -4.27 -12.86 -13.17
N ILE A 50 -4.71 -11.59 -13.10
CA ILE A 50 -5.63 -11.14 -12.06
C ILE A 50 -6.94 -10.75 -12.71
N LYS A 51 -8.01 -11.48 -12.39
CA LYS A 51 -9.35 -11.18 -12.81
C LYS A 51 -10.18 -10.67 -11.64
N GLU A 52 -10.75 -9.45 -11.79
CA GLU A 52 -11.65 -8.86 -10.80
C GLU A 52 -12.96 -8.47 -11.47
N GLU A 53 -14.07 -8.93 -10.91
CA GLU A 53 -15.41 -8.61 -11.40
C GLU A 53 -16.24 -7.99 -10.28
N ASP A 54 -16.81 -6.81 -10.53
CA ASP A 54 -17.68 -6.08 -9.62
C ASP A 54 -19.11 -5.98 -10.17
N MET A 55 -20.08 -6.51 -9.43
CA MET A 55 -21.51 -6.29 -9.67
C MET A 55 -22.08 -5.40 -8.58
N LYS A 56 -22.71 -4.28 -8.99
CA LYS A 56 -23.26 -3.29 -8.04
C LYS A 56 -24.71 -3.00 -8.37
N PHE A 57 -25.57 -3.10 -7.35
CA PHE A 57 -26.96 -2.66 -7.43
C PHE A 57 -27.27 -1.71 -6.26
N SER A 58 -27.93 -0.59 -6.53
CA SER A 58 -28.35 0.33 -5.49
C SER A 58 -29.64 1.03 -5.80
N ALA A 59 -30.45 1.29 -4.76
CA ALA A 59 -31.63 2.13 -4.81
C ALA A 59 -31.56 3.21 -3.72
N ASN A 60 -31.82 4.45 -4.08
CA ASN A 60 -31.76 5.59 -3.18
C ASN A 60 -33.03 6.42 -3.31
N PHE A 61 -33.55 6.86 -2.16
CA PHE A 61 -34.75 7.65 -2.05
C PHE A 61 -34.46 8.93 -1.27
N LYS A 62 -35.19 9.98 -1.59
CA LYS A 62 -35.11 11.27 -0.93
C LYS A 62 -36.54 11.79 -0.68
N ALA A 63 -36.85 12.09 0.55
CA ALA A 63 -38.08 12.77 0.97
C ALA A 63 -37.72 14.17 1.48
N SER A 64 -38.41 15.19 1.00
CA SER A 64 -38.35 16.54 1.54
C SER A 64 -39.47 16.73 2.55
N LEU A 65 -39.12 17.21 3.74
CA LEU A 65 -40.07 17.47 4.85
C LEU A 65 -40.52 18.94 4.87
N ASN A 66 -41.68 19.21 5.45
CA ASN A 66 -42.31 20.54 5.44
C ASN A 66 -41.48 21.67 6.08
N ASN A 67 -40.52 21.31 6.97
CA ASN A 67 -39.61 22.25 7.63
C ASN A 67 -38.29 22.47 6.88
N GLY A 68 -38.19 22.06 5.61
CA GLY A 68 -36.98 22.17 4.80
C GLY A 68 -35.94 21.07 5.06
N ALA A 69 -36.18 20.18 6.01
CA ALA A 69 -35.32 19.01 6.23
C ALA A 69 -35.47 17.99 5.09
N LYS A 70 -34.47 17.16 4.93
CA LYS A 70 -34.45 16.09 3.92
C LYS A 70 -34.08 14.77 4.59
N LEU A 71 -34.91 13.77 4.35
CA LEU A 71 -34.60 12.40 4.72
C LEU A 71 -34.15 11.63 3.47
N LYS A 72 -32.98 10.99 3.55
CA LYS A 72 -32.46 10.13 2.49
C LYS A 72 -32.25 8.73 3.04
N PHE A 73 -32.63 7.74 2.29
CA PHE A 73 -32.42 6.34 2.66
C PHE A 73 -32.22 5.49 1.41
N GLY A 74 -31.58 4.37 1.58
CA GLY A 74 -31.32 3.50 0.44
C GLY A 74 -30.66 2.19 0.85
N ALA A 75 -30.56 1.32 -0.15
CA ALA A 75 -29.90 0.02 -0.02
C ALA A 75 -28.90 -0.16 -1.17
N LYS A 76 -27.86 -0.92 -0.91
CA LYS A 76 -26.83 -1.25 -1.91
C LYS A 76 -26.33 -2.67 -1.67
N VAL A 77 -26.17 -3.41 -2.75
CA VAL A 77 -25.45 -4.69 -2.76
C VAL A 77 -24.29 -4.58 -3.71
N VAL A 78 -23.13 -4.99 -3.26
CA VAL A 78 -21.91 -5.09 -4.06
C VAL A 78 -21.41 -6.51 -3.95
N ARG A 79 -21.20 -7.16 -5.07
CA ARG A 79 -20.55 -8.48 -5.16
C ARG A 79 -19.26 -8.32 -5.95
N LYS A 80 -18.16 -8.67 -5.31
CA LYS A 80 -16.82 -8.71 -5.91
C LYS A 80 -16.36 -10.15 -6.00
N THR A 81 -15.77 -10.49 -7.12
CA THR A 81 -15.06 -11.76 -7.31
C THR A 81 -13.66 -11.42 -7.76
N LYS A 82 -12.66 -12.00 -7.11
CA LYS A 82 -11.25 -11.84 -7.49
C LYS A 82 -10.61 -13.21 -7.59
N GLU A 83 -9.94 -13.42 -8.69
CA GLU A 83 -9.12 -14.59 -8.98
C GLU A 83 -7.72 -14.12 -9.30
N LYS A 84 -6.73 -14.77 -8.68
CA LYS A 84 -5.32 -14.57 -8.95
C LYS A 84 -4.73 -15.91 -9.35
N GLU A 85 -4.15 -15.96 -10.55
CA GLU A 85 -3.43 -17.10 -11.05
C GLU A 85 -2.01 -16.68 -11.43
N ILE A 86 -1.03 -17.36 -10.88
CA ILE A 86 0.38 -17.23 -11.20
C ILE A 86 0.84 -18.55 -11.82
N ASP A 87 1.46 -18.43 -12.98
CA ASP A 87 2.31 -19.46 -13.55
C ASP A 87 3.76 -19.00 -13.44
N PHE A 88 4.57 -19.77 -12.73
CA PHE A 88 6.00 -19.47 -12.52
C PHE A 88 6.83 -20.65 -12.93
N TYR A 89 7.80 -20.40 -13.80
CA TYR A 89 8.71 -21.42 -14.33
C TYR A 89 10.16 -20.99 -14.17
N GLU A 90 10.98 -21.94 -13.74
CA GLU A 90 12.45 -21.84 -13.79
C GLU A 90 12.96 -22.60 -15.00
N TYR A 91 14.03 -22.07 -15.61
CA TYR A 91 14.64 -22.64 -16.81
C TYR A 91 16.14 -22.85 -16.58
N THR A 92 16.59 -24.06 -16.87
CA THR A 92 18.01 -24.41 -16.83
C THR A 92 18.54 -24.59 -18.25
N PRO A 93 19.51 -23.78 -18.70
CA PRO A 93 20.12 -23.98 -19.99
C PRO A 93 20.88 -25.33 -20.03
N LYS A 94 20.69 -26.09 -21.10
CA LYS A 94 21.42 -27.38 -21.30
C LYS A 94 22.90 -27.21 -21.57
N ASP A 95 23.29 -26.05 -22.08
CA ASP A 95 24.69 -25.61 -22.25
C ASP A 95 24.83 -24.25 -21.55
N GLU A 96 25.20 -24.29 -20.25
CA GLU A 96 25.34 -23.08 -19.43
C GLU A 96 26.48 -22.20 -19.93
N ASP A 97 27.59 -22.77 -20.39
CA ASP A 97 28.76 -22.02 -20.88
C ASP A 97 28.41 -21.22 -22.15
N ALA A 98 27.72 -21.87 -23.10
CA ALA A 98 27.23 -21.18 -24.29
C ALA A 98 26.20 -20.10 -23.95
N PHE A 99 25.31 -20.37 -23.02
CA PHE A 99 24.30 -19.40 -22.54
C PHE A 99 24.98 -18.19 -21.90
N MET A 100 25.94 -18.40 -20.99
CA MET A 100 26.70 -17.34 -20.34
C MET A 100 27.49 -16.50 -21.38
N THR A 101 28.19 -17.17 -22.32
CA THR A 101 28.90 -16.46 -23.39
C THR A 101 27.97 -15.57 -24.23
N ASN A 102 26.77 -16.04 -24.55
CA ASN A 102 25.79 -15.27 -25.30
C ASN A 102 25.21 -14.12 -24.47
N SER A 103 24.97 -14.36 -23.19
CA SER A 103 24.45 -13.33 -22.27
C SER A 103 25.43 -12.16 -22.14
N LEU A 104 26.73 -12.44 -21.99
CA LEU A 104 27.78 -11.42 -21.92
C LEU A 104 27.96 -10.61 -23.21
N LYS A 105 27.71 -11.22 -24.39
CA LYS A 105 27.72 -10.51 -25.67
C LYS A 105 26.54 -9.57 -25.88
N ASN A 106 25.44 -9.80 -25.17
CA ASN A 106 24.18 -9.07 -25.31
C ASN A 106 23.87 -8.21 -24.06
N THR A 107 24.89 -7.52 -23.59
CA THR A 107 24.78 -6.63 -22.43
C THR A 107 24.54 -5.17 -22.82
N VAL A 108 24.06 -4.41 -21.89
CA VAL A 108 23.91 -2.96 -21.94
C VAL A 108 24.49 -2.34 -20.68
N ASP A 109 25.32 -1.32 -20.84
CA ASP A 109 25.80 -0.51 -19.73
C ASP A 109 24.72 0.47 -19.33
N GLN A 110 24.26 0.39 -18.07
CA GLN A 110 23.26 1.26 -17.48
C GLN A 110 23.87 2.26 -16.50
N SER A 111 25.20 2.40 -16.51
CA SER A 111 25.88 3.39 -15.67
C SER A 111 25.37 4.80 -15.96
N THR A 112 25.12 5.56 -14.91
CA THR A 112 24.63 6.94 -14.99
C THR A 112 25.13 7.75 -13.79
N ASP A 113 25.53 8.98 -14.03
CA ASP A 113 25.98 9.92 -12.97
C ASP A 113 24.87 10.30 -11.97
N LYS A 114 23.64 9.82 -12.19
CA LYS A 114 22.46 10.17 -11.39
C LYS A 114 21.77 8.95 -10.76
N PHE A 115 22.46 7.82 -10.66
CA PHE A 115 21.82 6.60 -10.15
C PHE A 115 21.43 6.71 -8.68
N MET A 116 22.28 7.31 -7.85
CA MET A 116 22.04 7.56 -6.41
C MET A 116 22.36 9.04 -6.10
N PRO A 117 22.07 9.55 -4.90
CA PRO A 117 22.35 10.93 -4.52
C PRO A 117 23.84 11.33 -4.55
N SER A 118 24.71 10.44 -5.05
CA SER A 118 26.15 10.70 -5.22
C SER A 118 26.67 10.00 -6.49
N ASP A 119 27.83 10.43 -6.96
CA ASP A 119 28.59 9.81 -8.06
C ASP A 119 29.40 8.56 -7.64
N LYS A 120 29.30 8.17 -6.36
CA LYS A 120 30.03 7.01 -5.80
C LYS A 120 29.53 5.66 -6.29
N TYR A 121 28.26 5.58 -6.71
CA TYR A 121 27.62 4.34 -7.12
C TYR A 121 27.41 4.31 -8.63
N GLN A 122 27.64 3.15 -9.23
CA GLN A 122 27.36 2.90 -10.64
C GLN A 122 26.44 1.69 -10.76
N VAL A 123 25.49 1.76 -11.66
CA VAL A 123 24.55 0.64 -11.93
C VAL A 123 25.29 -0.53 -12.59
N GLY A 124 26.19 -0.23 -13.54
CA GLY A 124 26.98 -1.23 -14.24
C GLY A 124 26.27 -1.86 -15.44
N THR A 125 26.75 -3.02 -15.83
CA THR A 125 26.38 -3.72 -17.06
C THR A 125 25.43 -4.88 -16.76
N PHE A 126 24.33 -4.99 -17.52
CA PHE A 126 23.28 -6.00 -17.39
C PHE A 126 23.00 -6.67 -18.75
N ALA A 127 22.46 -7.88 -18.73
CA ALA A 127 21.89 -8.46 -19.94
C ALA A 127 20.78 -7.57 -20.51
N SER A 128 20.76 -7.37 -21.82
CA SER A 128 19.80 -6.47 -22.46
C SER A 128 18.36 -7.05 -22.40
N LYS A 129 17.37 -6.17 -22.30
CA LYS A 129 15.95 -6.56 -22.32
C LYS A 129 15.57 -7.29 -23.60
N GLU A 130 16.14 -6.87 -24.71
CA GLU A 130 15.92 -7.45 -26.04
C GLU A 130 16.44 -8.89 -26.08
N TYR A 131 17.61 -9.15 -25.48
CA TYR A 131 18.16 -10.51 -25.39
C TYR A 131 17.28 -11.39 -24.51
N VAL A 132 17.01 -10.99 -23.29
CA VAL A 132 16.20 -11.77 -22.33
C VAL A 132 14.78 -12.00 -22.87
N GLY A 133 14.17 -10.96 -23.46
CA GLY A 133 12.86 -11.04 -24.09
C GLY A 133 12.81 -11.92 -25.34
N GLY A 134 13.92 -12.01 -26.08
CA GLY A 134 14.07 -12.79 -27.32
C GLY A 134 14.38 -14.27 -27.11
N LEU A 135 14.70 -14.71 -25.86
CA LEU A 135 14.97 -16.13 -25.58
C LEU A 135 13.74 -17.00 -25.89
N ASN A 136 13.94 -18.08 -26.68
CA ASN A 136 12.91 -19.08 -26.89
C ASN A 136 12.91 -20.12 -25.76
N LEU A 137 12.35 -19.75 -24.60
CA LEU A 137 12.33 -20.59 -23.41
C LEU A 137 11.48 -21.88 -23.56
N ASN A 138 10.68 -21.99 -24.63
CA ASN A 138 9.90 -23.21 -24.94
C ASN A 138 10.70 -24.20 -25.81
N ASP A 139 11.93 -23.88 -26.18
CA ASP A 139 12.79 -24.80 -26.92
C ASP A 139 13.42 -25.82 -25.98
N ALA A 140 12.82 -27.01 -25.91
CA ALA A 140 13.28 -28.11 -25.08
C ALA A 140 14.64 -28.67 -25.48
N SER A 141 15.21 -28.29 -26.63
CA SER A 141 16.59 -28.64 -27.00
C SER A 141 17.62 -27.73 -26.31
N GLN A 142 17.21 -26.53 -25.88
CA GLN A 142 18.08 -25.53 -25.26
C GLN A 142 17.86 -25.39 -23.76
N PHE A 143 16.64 -25.60 -23.27
CA PHE A 143 16.27 -25.38 -21.87
C PHE A 143 15.50 -26.58 -21.29
N ASP A 144 15.80 -26.91 -20.04
CA ASP A 144 14.92 -27.67 -19.19
C ASP A 144 14.00 -26.67 -18.47
N LYS A 145 12.70 -27.01 -18.38
CA LYS A 145 11.65 -26.16 -17.82
C LYS A 145 11.01 -26.85 -16.64
N GLU A 146 10.97 -26.18 -15.49
CA GLU A 146 10.36 -26.67 -14.27
C GLU A 146 9.35 -25.65 -13.74
N GLN A 147 8.18 -26.10 -13.27
CA GLN A 147 7.20 -25.24 -12.63
C GLN A 147 7.51 -25.15 -11.14
N VAL A 148 7.74 -23.92 -10.66
CA VAL A 148 8.07 -23.66 -9.25
C VAL A 148 6.79 -23.71 -8.41
N GLN A 149 6.61 -24.82 -7.70
CA GLN A 149 5.38 -25.10 -6.95
C GLN A 149 5.14 -24.12 -5.80
N ALA A 150 6.19 -23.59 -5.17
CA ALA A 150 6.11 -22.60 -4.10
C ALA A 150 5.37 -21.33 -4.52
N GLU A 151 5.62 -20.85 -5.74
CA GLU A 151 5.01 -19.62 -6.28
C GLU A 151 3.51 -19.78 -6.53
N LEU A 152 3.05 -21.02 -6.81
CA LEU A 152 1.64 -21.31 -7.00
C LEU A 152 0.81 -21.19 -5.70
N ALA A 153 1.48 -21.16 -4.53
CA ALA A 153 0.80 -20.96 -3.24
C ALA A 153 0.15 -19.56 -3.12
N GLU A 154 0.57 -18.60 -3.95
CA GLU A 154 -0.06 -17.28 -4.01
C GLU A 154 -1.40 -17.24 -4.77
N ASN A 155 -1.76 -18.32 -5.48
CA ASN A 155 -3.01 -18.42 -6.23
C ASN A 155 -4.22 -18.53 -5.29
N PHE A 156 -5.25 -17.74 -5.58
CA PHE A 156 -6.48 -17.76 -4.79
C PHE A 156 -7.71 -17.35 -5.59
N GLU A 157 -8.86 -17.79 -5.09
CA GLU A 157 -10.18 -17.31 -5.48
C GLU A 157 -10.86 -16.68 -4.26
N ALA A 158 -11.37 -15.45 -4.40
CA ALA A 158 -12.11 -14.76 -3.35
C ALA A 158 -13.42 -14.18 -3.88
N ARG A 159 -14.46 -14.26 -3.07
CA ARG A 159 -15.76 -13.62 -3.32
C ARG A 159 -16.20 -12.86 -2.09
N GLU A 160 -16.48 -11.58 -2.25
CA GLU A 160 -17.04 -10.72 -1.24
C GLU A 160 -18.44 -10.27 -1.66
N THR A 161 -19.39 -10.31 -0.77
CA THR A 161 -20.71 -9.70 -0.95
C THR A 161 -20.98 -8.76 0.20
N VAL A 162 -21.16 -7.47 -0.09
CA VAL A 162 -21.51 -6.43 0.87
C VAL A 162 -22.94 -5.98 0.62
N SER A 163 -23.84 -6.30 1.54
CA SER A 163 -25.23 -5.82 1.55
C SER A 163 -25.34 -4.71 2.58
N SER A 164 -25.90 -3.57 2.20
CA SER A 164 -25.92 -2.38 3.06
C SER A 164 -27.22 -1.60 2.93
N GLY A 165 -27.61 -0.99 4.02
CA GLY A 165 -28.69 -0.02 4.09
C GLY A 165 -28.24 1.25 4.84
N TYR A 166 -28.82 2.38 4.52
CA TYR A 166 -28.53 3.62 5.22
C TYR A 166 -29.77 4.51 5.37
N VAL A 167 -29.73 5.34 6.40
CA VAL A 167 -30.63 6.47 6.59
C VAL A 167 -29.78 7.72 6.89
N ARG A 168 -30.17 8.86 6.32
CA ARG A 168 -29.48 10.13 6.50
C ARG A 168 -30.51 11.26 6.59
N PHE A 169 -30.32 12.11 7.56
CA PHE A 169 -31.08 13.32 7.80
C PHE A 169 -30.23 14.56 7.50
N ASP A 170 -30.71 15.45 6.66
CA ASP A 170 -30.08 16.74 6.34
C ASP A 170 -31.04 17.84 6.78
N HIS A 171 -30.57 18.78 7.60
CA HIS A 171 -31.37 19.94 8.03
C HIS A 171 -30.53 21.20 8.12
N LYS A 172 -31.12 22.31 7.74
CA LYS A 172 -30.53 23.63 7.90
C LYS A 172 -31.24 24.32 9.07
N PHE A 173 -30.52 24.40 10.21
CA PHE A 173 -30.96 25.12 11.39
C PHE A 173 -30.57 26.60 11.24
N ALA A 174 -31.54 27.50 11.40
CA ALA A 174 -31.33 28.90 11.11
C ALA A 174 -30.79 29.14 9.67
N SER A 175 -30.25 30.31 9.38
CA SER A 175 -29.72 30.63 8.03
C SER A 175 -28.33 30.08 7.78
N ASP A 176 -27.60 29.67 8.80
CA ASP A 176 -26.15 29.54 8.82
C ASP A 176 -25.63 28.18 9.31
N ILE A 177 -26.45 27.35 9.99
CA ILE A 177 -26.03 26.04 10.50
C ILE A 177 -26.64 24.91 9.68
N ASN A 178 -25.79 24.08 9.05
CA ASN A 178 -26.22 22.90 8.33
C ASN A 178 -25.78 21.65 9.10
N LEU A 179 -26.72 20.76 9.41
CA LEU A 179 -26.50 19.46 10.02
C LEU A 179 -26.76 18.34 8.99
N MET A 180 -25.88 17.38 8.96
CA MET A 180 -26.06 16.10 8.32
C MET A 180 -25.77 15.01 9.35
N ALA A 181 -26.73 14.12 9.58
CA ALA A 181 -26.55 12.95 10.45
C ALA A 181 -27.02 11.69 9.73
N GLY A 182 -26.27 10.63 9.81
CA GLY A 182 -26.58 9.37 9.11
C GLY A 182 -26.07 8.15 9.86
N LEU A 183 -26.70 7.03 9.55
CA LEU A 183 -26.27 5.71 9.97
C LEU A 183 -26.34 4.77 8.77
N ARG A 184 -25.26 4.04 8.56
CA ARG A 184 -25.15 2.98 7.57
C ARG A 184 -24.85 1.66 8.25
N MET A 185 -25.56 0.60 7.87
CA MET A 185 -25.26 -0.77 8.26
C MET A 185 -24.71 -1.52 7.05
N GLU A 186 -23.64 -2.27 7.25
CA GLU A 186 -23.08 -3.17 6.24
C GLU A 186 -22.96 -4.58 6.77
N HIS A 187 -23.52 -5.54 6.04
CA HIS A 187 -23.29 -6.98 6.22
C HIS A 187 -22.34 -7.43 5.12
N THR A 188 -21.16 -7.91 5.52
CA THR A 188 -20.14 -8.45 4.62
C THR A 188 -20.13 -9.96 4.75
N SER A 189 -20.18 -10.68 3.62
CA SER A 189 -20.02 -12.12 3.53
C SER A 189 -18.86 -12.42 2.58
N LEU A 190 -17.92 -13.23 3.05
CA LEU A 190 -16.69 -13.59 2.38
C LEU A 190 -16.65 -15.11 2.11
N ARG A 191 -16.09 -15.49 0.97
CA ARG A 191 -15.72 -16.85 0.61
C ARG A 191 -14.38 -16.83 -0.08
N TYR A 192 -13.47 -17.71 0.32
CA TYR A 192 -12.15 -17.79 -0.29
C TYR A 192 -11.63 -19.22 -0.32
N THR A 193 -10.78 -19.48 -1.29
CA THR A 193 -10.05 -20.72 -1.50
C THR A 193 -8.63 -20.32 -1.90
N GLY A 194 -7.63 -20.89 -1.27
CA GLY A 194 -6.23 -20.68 -1.59
C GLY A 194 -5.51 -21.96 -1.93
N ARG A 195 -4.20 -21.95 -1.77
CA ARG A 195 -3.35 -23.12 -1.96
C ARG A 195 -2.36 -23.27 -0.81
N ASN A 196 -2.01 -24.49 -0.48
CA ASN A 196 -0.95 -24.85 0.46
C ASN A 196 0.23 -25.37 -0.34
N TYR A 197 1.42 -24.92 0.00
CA TYR A 197 2.67 -25.47 -0.49
C TYR A 197 3.42 -26.17 0.63
N ASP A 198 4.00 -27.33 0.31
CA ASP A 198 4.85 -28.11 1.18
C ASP A 198 6.12 -28.50 0.39
N ASP A 199 7.26 -28.00 0.84
CA ASP A 199 8.57 -28.18 0.19
C ASP A 199 9.15 -29.59 0.35
N GLU A 200 8.70 -30.39 1.34
CA GLU A 200 9.15 -31.80 1.48
C GLU A 200 8.63 -32.65 0.30
N THR A 201 7.41 -32.36 -0.14
CA THR A 201 6.79 -33.07 -1.24
C THR A 201 6.87 -32.33 -2.57
N ASP A 202 7.37 -31.08 -2.52
CA ASP A 202 7.35 -30.11 -3.63
C ASP A 202 5.97 -30.07 -4.34
N LYS A 203 4.91 -29.87 -3.57
CA LYS A 203 3.55 -29.89 -4.10
C LYS A 203 2.70 -28.75 -3.56
N THR A 204 1.95 -28.17 -4.47
CA THR A 204 0.89 -27.22 -4.13
C THR A 204 -0.47 -27.86 -4.23
N THR A 205 -1.26 -27.74 -3.17
CA THR A 205 -2.60 -28.33 -3.07
C THR A 205 -3.65 -27.26 -2.79
N LYS A 206 -4.86 -27.43 -3.35
CA LYS A 206 -5.97 -26.49 -3.12
C LYS A 206 -6.49 -26.64 -1.68
N THR A 207 -6.70 -25.50 -0.99
CA THR A 207 -7.30 -25.50 0.36
C THR A 207 -8.80 -25.78 0.29
N GLY A 208 -9.39 -26.12 1.45
CA GLY A 208 -10.85 -26.11 1.61
C GLY A 208 -11.42 -24.69 1.42
N ARG A 209 -12.72 -24.64 1.09
CA ARG A 209 -13.44 -23.36 1.04
C ARG A 209 -13.68 -22.84 2.44
N MET A 210 -13.26 -21.61 2.68
CA MET A 210 -13.53 -20.87 3.92
C MET A 210 -14.62 -19.83 3.70
N THR A 211 -15.38 -19.54 4.76
CA THR A 211 -16.40 -18.48 4.76
C THR A 211 -16.30 -17.69 6.05
N ASN A 212 -16.48 -16.37 5.95
CA ASN A 212 -16.57 -15.47 7.09
C ASN A 212 -17.68 -14.44 6.84
N SER A 213 -18.32 -13.93 7.90
CA SER A 213 -19.31 -12.86 7.78
C SER A 213 -19.34 -12.00 9.03
N TYR A 214 -19.61 -10.70 8.84
CA TYR A 214 -19.71 -9.74 9.93
C TYR A 214 -20.63 -8.58 9.56
N VAL A 215 -21.07 -7.83 10.58
CA VAL A 215 -21.91 -6.64 10.43
C VAL A 215 -21.20 -5.44 11.07
N ASN A 216 -21.21 -4.31 10.38
CA ASN A 216 -20.69 -3.04 10.88
C ASN A 216 -21.74 -1.94 10.81
N PHE A 217 -21.73 -1.07 11.83
CA PHE A 217 -22.53 0.15 11.88
C PHE A 217 -21.59 1.35 11.71
N LEU A 218 -21.92 2.24 10.80
CA LEU A 218 -21.10 3.37 10.39
C LEU A 218 -21.89 4.67 10.56
N PRO A 219 -21.95 5.22 11.78
CA PRO A 219 -22.54 6.53 12.03
C PRO A 219 -21.70 7.65 11.43
N SER A 220 -22.36 8.74 11.04
CA SER A 220 -21.74 9.97 10.57
C SER A 220 -22.54 11.18 11.01
N ILE A 221 -21.86 12.20 11.53
CA ILE A 221 -22.44 13.50 11.89
C ILE A 221 -21.49 14.58 11.32
N LEU A 222 -22.05 15.49 10.55
CA LEU A 222 -21.33 16.63 10.01
C LEU A 222 -22.12 17.91 10.30
N VAL A 223 -21.42 18.89 10.85
CA VAL A 223 -21.96 20.23 11.10
C VAL A 223 -21.12 21.23 10.32
N LYS A 224 -21.79 22.08 9.58
CA LYS A 224 -21.18 23.23 8.92
C LYS A 224 -21.87 24.49 9.45
N TRP A 225 -21.09 25.41 9.97
CA TRP A 225 -21.53 26.71 10.40
C TRP A 225 -20.93 27.79 9.52
N ASP A 226 -21.77 28.51 8.77
CA ASP A 226 -21.40 29.69 8.02
C ASP A 226 -21.48 30.90 8.96
N VAL A 227 -20.38 31.18 9.72
CA VAL A 227 -20.34 32.25 10.74
C VAL A 227 -20.64 33.62 10.09
N ASN A 228 -20.11 33.80 8.88
CA ASN A 228 -20.45 34.86 7.94
C ASN A 228 -20.12 34.42 6.51
N ASP A 229 -20.22 35.32 5.54
CA ASP A 229 -19.96 34.97 4.12
C ASP A 229 -18.53 34.48 3.88
N ASP A 230 -17.57 35.02 4.62
CA ASP A 230 -16.13 34.77 4.45
C ASP A 230 -15.58 33.70 5.41
N PHE A 231 -16.23 33.43 6.54
CA PHE A 231 -15.70 32.54 7.58
C PHE A 231 -16.65 31.35 7.86
N LYS A 232 -16.10 30.14 7.77
CA LYS A 232 -16.86 28.90 7.93
C LYS A 232 -16.15 27.96 8.91
N ILE A 233 -16.92 27.32 9.78
CA ILE A 233 -16.44 26.27 10.68
C ILE A 233 -17.12 24.95 10.29
N ARG A 234 -16.35 23.86 10.27
CA ARG A 234 -16.87 22.51 10.05
C ARG A 234 -16.39 21.59 11.15
N GLY A 235 -17.31 20.78 11.65
CA GLY A 235 -17.00 19.67 12.55
C GLY A 235 -17.58 18.39 12.02
N SER A 236 -16.88 17.29 12.17
CA SER A 236 -17.38 15.98 11.80
C SER A 236 -17.00 14.89 12.78
N TYR A 237 -17.89 13.92 12.91
CA TYR A 237 -17.63 12.61 13.47
C TYR A 237 -18.05 11.57 12.47
N THR A 238 -17.14 10.65 12.13
CA THR A 238 -17.45 9.56 11.21
C THR A 238 -16.79 8.27 11.69
N GLN A 239 -17.50 7.16 11.56
CA GLN A 239 -16.92 5.84 11.71
C GLN A 239 -16.75 5.22 10.32
N THR A 240 -15.54 4.73 10.04
CA THR A 240 -15.18 4.08 8.78
C THR A 240 -14.55 2.73 9.02
N LEU A 241 -14.48 1.91 7.99
CA LEU A 241 -13.81 0.61 8.07
C LEU A 241 -12.88 0.39 6.88
N SER A 242 -11.82 -0.40 7.13
CA SER A 242 -10.93 -0.95 6.12
C SER A 242 -10.94 -2.48 6.22
N ARG A 243 -11.31 -3.14 5.11
CA ARG A 243 -11.35 -4.61 5.08
C ARG A 243 -9.96 -5.20 4.90
N PRO A 244 -9.69 -6.40 5.46
CA PRO A 244 -8.47 -7.13 5.19
C PRO A 244 -8.28 -7.36 3.68
N LYS A 245 -7.03 -7.40 3.24
CA LYS A 245 -6.70 -7.84 1.87
C LYS A 245 -7.10 -9.31 1.68
N TYR A 246 -7.56 -9.68 0.49
CA TYR A 246 -7.93 -11.08 0.22
C TYR A 246 -6.76 -12.04 0.42
N SER A 247 -5.55 -11.66 0.01
CA SER A 247 -4.34 -12.46 0.21
C SER A 247 -4.01 -12.73 1.69
N ALA A 248 -4.40 -11.84 2.60
CA ALA A 248 -4.22 -12.03 4.04
C ALA A 248 -5.27 -12.98 4.65
N LEU A 249 -6.48 -13.00 4.06
CA LEU A 249 -7.60 -13.85 4.50
C LEU A 249 -7.52 -15.29 3.99
N VAL A 250 -6.85 -15.49 2.85
CA VAL A 250 -6.78 -16.81 2.21
C VAL A 250 -6.07 -17.79 3.14
N PRO A 251 -6.70 -18.95 3.45
CA PRO A 251 -6.13 -19.94 4.37
C PRO A 251 -5.04 -20.76 3.67
N SER A 252 -4.00 -20.10 3.22
CA SER A 252 -2.84 -20.74 2.59
C SER A 252 -1.77 -21.02 3.64
N VAL A 253 -1.09 -22.15 3.51
CA VAL A 253 0.09 -22.51 4.28
C VAL A 253 1.23 -22.66 3.29
N ASN A 254 2.29 -21.91 3.50
CA ASN A 254 3.52 -22.00 2.72
C ASN A 254 4.65 -22.39 3.67
N ILE A 255 5.21 -23.57 3.47
CA ILE A 255 6.28 -24.17 4.27
C ILE A 255 7.54 -24.18 3.44
N ASN A 256 8.61 -23.58 3.96
CA ASN A 256 9.96 -23.64 3.42
C ASN A 256 10.89 -24.17 4.51
N ARG A 257 11.21 -25.48 4.45
CA ARG A 257 12.09 -26.14 5.42
C ARG A 257 13.55 -25.80 5.21
N GLY A 258 13.92 -25.46 3.95
CA GLY A 258 15.29 -25.07 3.61
C GLY A 258 15.72 -23.81 4.36
N ASP A 259 14.83 -22.82 4.46
CA ASP A 259 15.03 -21.57 5.21
C ASP A 259 14.47 -21.64 6.63
N ASN A 260 13.85 -22.78 6.99
CA ASN A 260 13.16 -23.00 8.27
C ASN A 260 12.07 -21.95 8.56
N GLU A 261 11.27 -21.63 7.53
CA GLU A 261 10.21 -20.62 7.56
C GLU A 261 8.83 -21.24 7.26
N ILE A 262 7.80 -20.65 7.88
CA ILE A 262 6.39 -20.96 7.58
C ILE A 262 5.57 -19.66 7.51
N LYS A 263 4.72 -19.55 6.51
CA LYS A 263 3.77 -18.44 6.35
C LYS A 263 2.35 -18.99 6.25
N ILE A 264 1.44 -18.44 7.06
CA ILE A 264 0.04 -18.89 7.12
C ILE A 264 -0.90 -17.69 6.96
N GLY A 265 -1.90 -17.78 6.07
CA GLY A 265 -2.98 -16.81 6.00
C GLY A 265 -3.90 -16.87 7.23
N ASN A 266 -4.71 -15.83 7.45
CA ASN A 266 -5.60 -15.75 8.61
C ASN A 266 -7.03 -15.40 8.20
N SER A 267 -7.89 -16.42 8.20
CA SER A 267 -9.30 -16.27 7.87
C SER A 267 -10.14 -15.54 8.92
N ASP A 268 -9.61 -15.38 10.13
CA ASP A 268 -10.32 -14.79 11.27
C ASP A 268 -10.08 -13.27 11.41
N LEU A 269 -9.36 -12.67 10.45
CA LEU A 269 -9.11 -11.23 10.45
C LEU A 269 -10.43 -10.45 10.43
N LYS A 270 -10.49 -9.48 11.35
CA LYS A 270 -11.55 -8.49 11.43
C LYS A 270 -11.21 -7.26 10.59
N PRO A 271 -12.21 -6.51 10.12
CA PRO A 271 -11.94 -5.20 9.53
C PRO A 271 -11.38 -4.24 10.57
N THR A 272 -10.42 -3.43 10.17
CA THR A 272 -9.95 -2.28 10.94
C THR A 272 -11.06 -1.23 11.00
N ILE A 273 -11.38 -0.72 12.18
CA ILE A 273 -12.38 0.33 12.39
C ILE A 273 -11.67 1.63 12.77
N SER A 274 -12.08 2.75 12.15
CA SER A 274 -11.56 4.07 12.49
C SER A 274 -12.69 5.00 12.91
N TYR A 275 -12.55 5.61 14.09
CA TYR A 275 -13.40 6.67 14.64
C TYR A 275 -12.70 8.00 14.37
N ASN A 276 -13.28 8.84 13.53
CA ASN A 276 -12.64 10.05 13.04
C ASN A 276 -13.39 11.27 13.58
N PHE A 277 -12.65 12.20 14.16
CA PHE A 277 -13.13 13.52 14.60
C PHE A 277 -12.33 14.58 13.86
N ASP A 278 -13.02 15.45 13.14
CA ASP A 278 -12.38 16.53 12.39
C ASP A 278 -13.04 17.86 12.77
N LEU A 279 -12.22 18.89 12.92
CA LEU A 279 -12.65 20.26 13.12
C LEU A 279 -11.81 21.17 12.21
N SER A 280 -12.48 21.99 11.39
CA SER A 280 -11.78 22.94 10.52
C SER A 280 -12.43 24.31 10.56
N ALA A 281 -11.60 25.34 10.36
CA ALA A 281 -12.00 26.71 10.20
C ALA A 281 -11.38 27.26 8.92
N ASP A 282 -12.21 27.84 8.04
CA ASP A 282 -11.82 28.34 6.73
C ASP A 282 -12.19 29.80 6.61
N TYR A 283 -11.22 30.64 6.21
CA TYR A 283 -11.44 32.04 5.91
C TYR A 283 -11.17 32.31 4.43
N TYR A 284 -12.17 32.75 3.71
CA TYR A 284 -12.13 33.10 2.30
C TYR A 284 -11.86 34.60 2.13
N PHE A 285 -10.80 34.95 1.45
CA PHE A 285 -10.53 36.35 1.17
C PHE A 285 -11.47 36.87 0.08
N LYS A 286 -11.80 38.17 0.10
CA LYS A 286 -12.64 38.83 -0.91
C LYS A 286 -12.04 38.77 -2.34
N SER A 287 -10.72 38.66 -2.45
CA SER A 287 -10.00 38.29 -3.67
C SER A 287 -9.79 36.77 -3.71
N VAL A 288 -9.06 36.27 -4.69
CA VAL A 288 -8.69 34.85 -4.75
C VAL A 288 -7.78 34.51 -3.56
N GLY A 289 -8.28 33.68 -2.65
CA GLY A 289 -7.46 33.21 -1.54
C GLY A 289 -8.24 32.52 -0.42
N LEU A 290 -7.56 31.67 0.33
CA LEU A 290 -8.08 30.88 1.43
C LEU A 290 -7.00 30.70 2.50
N VAL A 291 -7.41 30.83 3.75
CA VAL A 291 -6.68 30.32 4.92
C VAL A 291 -7.53 29.25 5.56
N SER A 292 -6.95 28.09 5.83
CA SER A 292 -7.64 26.99 6.53
C SER A 292 -6.75 26.48 7.65
N ALA A 293 -7.37 26.20 8.79
CA ALA A 293 -6.75 25.51 9.92
C ALA A 293 -7.65 24.34 10.32
N GLY A 294 -7.07 23.16 10.51
CA GLY A 294 -7.77 21.94 10.86
C GLY A 294 -7.11 21.23 12.03
N PHE A 295 -7.93 20.53 12.80
CA PHE A 295 -7.53 19.54 13.79
C PHE A 295 -8.21 18.22 13.43
N PHE A 296 -7.49 17.12 13.49
CA PHE A 296 -8.07 15.78 13.36
C PHE A 296 -7.62 14.87 14.50
N TYR A 297 -8.49 13.95 14.87
CA TYR A 297 -8.20 12.84 15.78
C TYR A 297 -8.82 11.57 15.23
N LYS A 298 -8.04 10.49 15.17
CA LYS A 298 -8.49 9.17 14.75
C LYS A 298 -8.11 8.14 15.81
N LYS A 299 -9.12 7.40 16.27
CA LYS A 299 -8.89 6.16 17.01
C LYS A 299 -9.09 5.00 16.04
N ILE A 300 -8.11 4.13 15.95
CA ILE A 300 -8.08 3.00 15.01
C ILE A 300 -8.05 1.72 15.85
N ASP A 301 -9.08 0.89 15.69
CA ASP A 301 -9.18 -0.40 16.35
C ASP A 301 -8.92 -1.53 15.34
N ASP A 302 -8.33 -2.64 15.82
CA ASP A 302 -8.09 -3.87 15.04
C ASP A 302 -7.25 -3.63 13.75
N PHE A 303 -6.25 -2.74 13.76
CA PHE A 303 -5.39 -2.59 12.59
C PHE A 303 -4.59 -3.87 12.32
N ILE A 304 -4.29 -4.15 11.05
CA ILE A 304 -3.71 -5.42 10.61
C ILE A 304 -2.23 -5.23 10.32
N VAL A 305 -1.42 -6.14 10.87
CA VAL A 305 0.02 -6.26 10.60
C VAL A 305 0.41 -7.72 10.40
N ASP A 306 1.57 -7.95 9.80
CA ASP A 306 2.18 -9.28 9.77
C ASP A 306 2.94 -9.51 11.09
N GLN A 307 2.46 -10.47 11.88
CA GLN A 307 3.18 -10.97 13.05
C GLN A 307 4.28 -11.92 12.59
N VAL A 308 5.50 -11.71 13.08
CA VAL A 308 6.62 -12.62 12.90
C VAL A 308 7.01 -13.18 14.25
N LEU A 309 6.96 -14.49 14.39
CA LEU A 309 7.43 -15.21 15.58
C LEU A 309 8.67 -16.01 15.24
N THR A 310 9.53 -16.19 16.24
CA THR A 310 10.68 -17.09 16.20
C THR A 310 10.39 -18.34 17.03
N ASN A 311 10.97 -19.49 16.63
CA ASN A 311 10.82 -20.77 17.32
C ASN A 311 9.35 -21.21 17.47
N TYR A 312 8.61 -21.16 16.36
CA TYR A 312 7.19 -21.54 16.30
C TYR A 312 7.05 -23.02 15.93
N GLU A 313 6.33 -23.78 16.77
CA GLU A 313 6.02 -25.19 16.49
C GLU A 313 4.76 -25.31 15.65
N TYR A 314 4.87 -25.96 14.50
CA TYR A 314 3.75 -26.29 13.62
C TYR A 314 3.81 -27.76 13.23
N GLN A 315 2.75 -28.51 13.55
CA GLN A 315 2.64 -29.96 13.26
C GLN A 315 3.84 -30.80 13.74
N GLY A 316 4.42 -30.43 14.90
CA GLY A 316 5.58 -31.14 15.49
C GLY A 316 6.94 -30.73 14.91
N THR A 317 7.00 -29.73 14.04
CA THR A 317 8.23 -29.15 13.51
C THR A 317 8.39 -27.73 14.03
N GLU A 318 9.58 -27.38 14.50
CA GLU A 318 9.92 -26.04 14.95
C GLU A 318 10.48 -25.23 13.79
N TYR A 319 9.89 -24.03 13.56
CA TYR A 319 10.30 -23.08 12.52
C TYR A 319 10.93 -21.85 13.17
N THR A 320 12.08 -21.41 12.64
CA THR A 320 12.78 -20.20 13.12
C THR A 320 12.03 -18.92 12.76
N ARG A 321 11.20 -18.97 11.74
CA ARG A 321 10.37 -17.84 11.31
C ARG A 321 8.97 -18.28 10.93
N PHE A 322 7.99 -17.81 11.70
CA PHE A 322 6.57 -17.93 11.41
C PHE A 322 6.02 -16.55 11.08
N THR A 323 5.28 -16.43 9.97
CA THR A 323 4.65 -15.17 9.57
C THR A 323 3.15 -15.36 9.37
N GLN A 324 2.34 -14.53 10.05
CA GLN A 324 0.89 -14.53 9.90
C GLN A 324 0.31 -13.11 10.04
N PRO A 325 -0.61 -12.67 9.16
CA PRO A 325 -1.34 -11.43 9.36
C PRO A 325 -2.29 -11.55 10.56
N LYS A 326 -2.27 -10.55 11.46
CA LYS A 326 -3.12 -10.48 12.66
C LYS A 326 -3.66 -9.07 12.88
N ASN A 327 -4.80 -8.99 13.58
CA ASN A 327 -5.26 -7.73 14.15
C ASN A 327 -4.39 -7.41 15.37
N ALA A 328 -3.70 -6.26 15.32
CA ALA A 328 -2.59 -5.95 16.22
C ALA A 328 -2.98 -5.16 17.47
N GLY A 329 -4.19 -4.69 17.58
CA GLY A 329 -4.61 -3.81 18.66
C GLY A 329 -5.06 -2.44 18.16
N ASN A 330 -4.82 -1.40 18.95
CA ASN A 330 -5.36 -0.06 18.74
C ASN A 330 -4.26 0.95 18.43
N ALA A 331 -4.62 1.99 17.71
CA ALA A 331 -3.73 3.13 17.49
C ALA A 331 -4.51 4.43 17.57
N ASN A 332 -3.86 5.46 18.09
CA ASN A 332 -4.36 6.82 18.08
C ASN A 332 -3.51 7.70 17.17
N LEU A 333 -4.16 8.55 16.42
CA LEU A 333 -3.50 9.49 15.53
C LEU A 333 -4.21 10.83 15.63
N TRP A 334 -3.46 11.91 15.89
CA TRP A 334 -4.00 13.26 15.87
C TRP A 334 -3.05 14.22 15.19
N GLY A 335 -3.57 15.32 14.71
CA GLY A 335 -2.72 16.30 14.07
C GLY A 335 -3.40 17.63 13.82
N LEU A 336 -2.57 18.55 13.33
CA LEU A 336 -2.94 19.89 12.93
C LEU A 336 -2.60 20.07 11.47
N GLU A 337 -3.53 20.65 10.73
CA GLU A 337 -3.36 21.00 9.32
C GLU A 337 -3.51 22.49 9.15
N PHE A 338 -2.60 23.07 8.39
CA PHE A 338 -2.65 24.48 8.00
C PHE A 338 -2.52 24.59 6.49
N SER A 339 -3.36 25.39 5.87
CA SER A 339 -3.33 25.68 4.43
C SER A 339 -3.49 27.17 4.18
N TYR A 340 -2.64 27.72 3.33
CA TYR A 340 -2.71 29.11 2.89
C TYR A 340 -2.57 29.16 1.37
N GLN A 341 -3.48 29.88 0.75
CA GLN A 341 -3.43 30.18 -0.67
C GLN A 341 -3.87 31.63 -0.91
N ARG A 342 -3.05 32.41 -1.58
CA ARG A 342 -3.43 33.77 -1.96
C ARG A 342 -2.55 34.32 -3.09
N ASP A 343 -3.14 35.14 -3.97
CA ASP A 343 -2.38 36.02 -4.86
C ASP A 343 -1.82 37.24 -4.10
N PHE A 344 -0.78 37.85 -4.63
CA PHE A 344 -0.13 39.02 -3.99
C PHE A 344 -0.73 40.36 -4.48
N GLY A 345 -1.88 40.35 -5.14
CA GLY A 345 -2.58 41.56 -5.56
C GLY A 345 -2.97 42.50 -4.40
N PHE A 346 -3.06 41.96 -3.18
CA PHE A 346 -3.29 42.76 -1.97
C PHE A 346 -2.08 43.58 -1.54
N ILE A 347 -0.87 43.25 -2.00
CA ILE A 347 0.37 44.02 -1.77
C ILE A 347 0.47 45.14 -2.83
N ALA A 348 0.33 44.76 -4.11
CA ALA A 348 0.35 45.67 -5.23
C ALA A 348 -0.46 45.12 -6.41
N PRO A 349 -1.27 45.93 -7.14
CA PRO A 349 -2.08 45.44 -8.27
C PRO A 349 -1.28 44.74 -9.36
N ALA A 350 0.00 45.08 -9.53
CA ALA A 350 0.87 44.41 -10.50
C ALA A 350 1.18 42.95 -10.13
N LEU A 351 1.11 42.60 -8.85
CA LEU A 351 1.42 41.27 -8.32
C LEU A 351 0.20 40.33 -8.29
N LYS A 352 -0.97 40.76 -8.78
CA LYS A 352 -2.19 39.93 -8.79
C LYS A 352 -2.08 38.62 -9.60
N TYR A 353 -1.05 38.51 -10.42
CA TYR A 353 -0.77 37.32 -11.23
C TYR A 353 0.22 36.35 -10.54
N VAL A 354 0.82 36.77 -9.43
CA VAL A 354 1.74 35.96 -8.63
C VAL A 354 1.02 35.56 -7.36
N GLY A 355 1.13 34.30 -6.97
CA GLY A 355 0.52 33.83 -5.72
C GLY A 355 1.35 32.74 -5.07
N PHE A 356 1.02 32.49 -3.83
CA PHE A 356 1.61 31.45 -2.99
C PHE A 356 0.54 30.47 -2.56
N TYR A 357 0.91 29.19 -2.56
CA TYR A 357 0.16 28.08 -1.95
C TYR A 357 1.09 27.34 -1.01
N GLY A 358 0.67 27.11 0.21
CA GLY A 358 1.42 26.33 1.19
C GLY A 358 0.51 25.50 2.05
N THR A 359 0.95 24.28 2.38
CA THR A 359 0.33 23.41 3.36
C THR A 359 1.38 22.92 4.33
N TYR A 360 0.95 22.74 5.56
CA TYR A 360 1.75 22.13 6.61
C TYR A 360 0.85 21.22 7.44
N THR A 361 1.30 20.01 7.70
CA THR A 361 0.62 19.05 8.55
C THR A 361 1.59 18.54 9.60
N TYR A 362 1.18 18.62 10.86
CA TYR A 362 1.79 17.94 11.98
C TYR A 362 0.92 16.73 12.34
N THR A 363 1.53 15.56 12.47
CA THR A 363 0.84 14.31 12.80
C THR A 363 1.57 13.61 13.93
N HIS A 364 0.88 13.31 15.00
CA HIS A 364 1.37 12.44 16.05
C HIS A 364 0.56 11.14 16.03
N SER A 365 1.25 10.01 15.95
CA SER A 365 0.61 8.69 16.00
C SER A 365 1.25 7.83 17.08
N ARG A 366 0.43 6.99 17.72
CA ARG A 366 0.86 6.05 18.75
C ARG A 366 0.06 4.77 18.64
N VAL A 367 0.77 3.66 18.59
CA VAL A 367 0.19 2.32 18.73
C VAL A 367 0.02 2.02 20.21
N GLU A 368 -1.18 1.60 20.59
CA GLU A 368 -1.54 1.19 21.94
C GLU A 368 -1.97 -0.28 21.92
N ASP A 369 -1.85 -0.97 23.07
CA ASP A 369 -2.27 -2.35 23.23
C ASP A 369 -1.62 -3.29 22.19
N PHE A 370 -0.32 -3.08 21.95
CA PHE A 370 0.45 -3.91 21.03
C PHE A 370 0.62 -5.31 21.62
N ASN A 371 -0.30 -6.21 21.29
CA ASN A 371 -0.43 -7.51 21.91
C ASN A 371 0.16 -8.60 21.01
N PHE A 372 1.49 -8.58 20.84
CA PHE A 372 2.23 -9.61 20.12
C PHE A 372 3.18 -10.34 21.05
N GLU A 373 3.15 -11.66 20.94
CA GLU A 373 4.10 -12.54 21.61
C GLU A 373 5.55 -12.13 21.27
N GLY A 374 6.36 -11.95 22.30
CA GLY A 374 7.76 -11.51 22.20
C GLY A 374 7.95 -10.00 22.05
N ARG A 375 6.86 -9.20 22.00
CA ARG A 375 6.92 -7.73 21.84
C ARG A 375 6.03 -6.99 22.85
N GLU A 376 5.62 -7.64 23.92
CA GLU A 376 4.68 -7.11 24.94
C GLU A 376 5.22 -5.88 25.68
N ASN A 377 6.55 -5.71 25.69
CA ASN A 377 7.22 -4.59 26.34
C ASN A 377 7.43 -3.38 25.40
N GLU A 378 7.05 -3.49 24.13
CA GLU A 378 7.17 -2.40 23.20
C GLU A 378 6.03 -1.40 23.38
N SER A 379 6.37 -0.14 23.57
CA SER A 379 5.43 0.96 23.74
C SER A 379 5.85 2.19 22.95
N GLY A 380 4.88 3.00 22.56
CA GLY A 380 5.16 4.28 21.92
C GLY A 380 5.55 4.18 20.44
N LEU A 381 5.27 3.04 19.80
CA LEU A 381 5.50 2.89 18.34
C LEU A 381 4.57 3.82 17.56
N SER A 382 5.12 4.47 16.54
CA SER A 382 4.33 5.22 15.58
C SER A 382 3.70 4.31 14.53
N LEU A 383 2.56 4.71 13.96
CA LEU A 383 1.96 4.01 12.83
C LEU A 383 2.88 4.11 11.60
N PRO A 384 3.16 2.98 10.91
CA PRO A 384 3.91 2.98 9.67
C PRO A 384 3.27 3.90 8.62
N GLY A 385 4.10 4.65 7.87
CA GLY A 385 3.63 5.55 6.83
C GLY A 385 3.00 6.85 7.33
N SER A 386 3.16 7.19 8.62
CA SER A 386 2.63 8.41 9.24
C SER A 386 3.80 9.37 9.58
N PRO A 387 4.28 10.19 8.64
CA PRO A 387 5.34 11.17 8.91
C PRO A 387 4.85 12.22 9.89
N GLU A 388 5.70 12.61 10.83
CA GLU A 388 5.36 13.60 11.87
C GLU A 388 5.16 14.99 11.27
N HIS A 389 5.96 15.35 10.27
CA HIS A 389 5.90 16.65 9.60
C HIS A 389 5.80 16.47 8.09
N THR A 390 4.83 17.14 7.48
CA THR A 390 4.70 17.22 6.03
C THR A 390 4.45 18.66 5.63
N ALA A 391 5.26 19.18 4.70
CA ALA A 391 5.13 20.55 4.22
C ALA A 391 5.19 20.59 2.69
N ASN A 392 4.34 21.40 2.07
CA ASN A 392 4.38 21.70 0.66
C ASN A 392 4.29 23.21 0.48
N ALA A 393 5.11 23.76 -0.41
CA ALA A 393 5.11 25.17 -0.76
C ALA A 393 5.20 25.34 -2.28
N SER A 394 4.39 26.24 -2.84
CA SER A 394 4.41 26.56 -4.26
C SER A 394 4.29 28.05 -4.48
N LEU A 395 5.14 28.58 -5.33
CA LEU A 395 5.00 29.92 -5.91
C LEU A 395 4.48 29.76 -7.33
N TYR A 396 3.45 30.52 -7.69
CA TYR A 396 2.87 30.43 -9.01
C TYR A 396 2.68 31.80 -9.66
N PHE A 397 2.74 31.81 -11.00
CA PHE A 397 2.41 32.95 -11.85
C PHE A 397 1.40 32.54 -12.89
N GLU A 398 0.29 33.31 -13.02
CA GLU A 398 -0.77 33.03 -13.97
C GLU A 398 -1.19 34.31 -14.69
N LYS A 399 -0.94 34.40 -16.00
CA LYS A 399 -1.36 35.53 -16.83
C LYS A 399 -1.53 35.13 -18.30
N GLY A 400 -2.68 35.43 -18.88
CA GLY A 400 -2.90 35.37 -20.35
C GLY A 400 -2.66 33.99 -20.96
N GLY A 401 -3.01 32.90 -20.23
CA GLY A 401 -2.78 31.50 -20.65
C GLY A 401 -1.39 30.97 -20.31
N LEU A 402 -0.47 31.79 -19.81
CA LEU A 402 0.81 31.33 -19.25
C LEU A 402 0.63 31.00 -17.76
N ASN A 403 0.99 29.78 -17.39
CA ASN A 403 1.03 29.30 -15.99
C ASN A 403 2.44 28.73 -15.72
N VAL A 404 3.09 29.28 -14.70
CA VAL A 404 4.39 28.81 -14.22
C VAL A 404 4.28 28.52 -12.73
N ARG A 405 4.75 27.35 -12.29
CA ARG A 405 4.72 26.94 -10.88
C ARG A 405 6.06 26.36 -10.46
N LEU A 406 6.59 26.85 -9.35
CA LEU A 406 7.72 26.27 -8.64
C LEU A 406 7.19 25.65 -7.34
N SER A 407 7.43 24.36 -7.13
CA SER A 407 6.96 23.62 -5.96
C SER A 407 8.11 22.95 -5.23
N TYR A 408 7.99 22.91 -3.91
CA TYR A 408 8.87 22.20 -2.99
C TYR A 408 8.02 21.37 -2.02
N ASN A 409 8.45 20.12 -1.83
CA ASN A 409 7.80 19.17 -0.91
C ASN A 409 8.81 18.69 0.14
#